data_0326eabeaf43e1107e378103873e8405
#
_entry.id   0326eabeaf43e1107e378103873e8405
#
_cell.length_a   1.000
_cell.length_b   1.000
_cell.length_c   1.000
_cell.angle_alpha   90.00
_cell.angle_beta   90.00
_cell.angle_gamma   90.00
#
_symmetry.space_group_name_H-M   'P 1'
#
loop_
_entity.id
_entity.type
_entity.pdbx_description
1 polymer ?
#
loop_
_entity_poly.entity_id
_entity_poly.type
_entity_poly.pdbx_seq_one_letter_code
_entity_poly.pdbx_strand_id
1 'polypeptide(L)'
;MATVVSDKPCVVLDTNVLLDIWVFQDTHTALLHEHLAQQRLRWLATSAMREELWRVLAYPHIEPRLAKLSRSAEEVMAAFDRWSLSQPEAPRAPYVCKDADDQKFIDLAVTHRALLVSKDRQVLRLTHRLARLGVVVTSDYSQAPSNGTG
;
A
#
# COMPACT_ATOMS: atom_id res chain seq x y z
N MET A 1 -3.40 -28.07 18.12
CA MET A 1 -2.75 -27.75 16.87
C MET A 1 -2.07 -26.39 16.93
N ALA A 2 -0.90 -26.33 16.43
CA ALA A 2 -0.18 -25.07 16.42
C ALA A 2 -0.86 -24.06 15.51
N THR A 3 -0.87 -22.81 15.94
CA THR A 3 -1.36 -21.74 15.11
C THR A 3 -0.45 -21.62 13.89
N VAL A 4 -1.04 -21.59 12.72
CA VAL A 4 -0.28 -21.38 11.51
C VAL A 4 0.06 -19.90 11.43
N VAL A 5 1.34 -19.61 11.57
CA VAL A 5 1.82 -18.24 11.39
C VAL A 5 2.00 -18.03 9.88
N SER A 6 1.37 -17.01 9.35
CA SER A 6 1.52 -16.73 7.95
C SER A 6 2.94 -16.26 7.67
N ASP A 7 3.61 -16.93 6.74
CA ASP A 7 4.94 -16.52 6.28
C ASP A 7 4.85 -15.47 5.19
N LYS A 8 3.65 -15.08 4.81
CA LYS A 8 3.48 -14.09 3.76
C LYS A 8 3.99 -12.73 4.23
N PRO A 9 4.76 -12.03 3.41
CA PRO A 9 5.24 -10.72 3.79
C PRO A 9 4.10 -9.72 3.89
N CYS A 10 4.23 -8.80 4.84
CA CYS A 10 3.30 -7.71 5.01
C CYS A 10 3.69 -6.55 4.11
N VAL A 11 2.71 -5.91 3.50
CA VAL A 11 2.94 -4.76 2.64
C VAL A 11 1.93 -3.67 2.97
N VAL A 12 2.40 -2.42 2.92
CA VAL A 12 1.58 -1.22 3.04
C VAL A 12 1.70 -0.45 1.73
N LEU A 13 0.58 -0.11 1.13
CA LEU A 13 0.54 0.51 -0.20
C LEU A 13 -0.01 1.93 -0.10
N ASP A 14 0.77 2.90 -0.60
CA ASP A 14 0.34 4.28 -0.72
C ASP A 14 -0.86 4.35 -1.68
N THR A 15 -1.73 5.32 -1.47
CA THR A 15 -2.91 5.51 -2.32
C THR A 15 -2.54 5.64 -3.80
N ASN A 16 -1.47 6.36 -4.14
CA ASN A 16 -1.06 6.50 -5.54
C ASN A 16 -0.67 5.17 -6.18
N VAL A 17 -0.12 4.25 -5.39
CA VAL A 17 0.19 2.91 -5.88
C VAL A 17 -1.10 2.16 -6.23
N LEU A 18 -2.12 2.31 -5.39
CA LEU A 18 -3.43 1.70 -5.66
C LEU A 18 -4.05 2.26 -6.94
N LEU A 19 -3.91 3.56 -7.16
CA LEU A 19 -4.38 4.18 -8.39
C LEU A 19 -3.63 3.63 -9.61
N ASP A 20 -2.33 3.41 -9.48
CA ASP A 20 -1.54 2.81 -10.57
C ASP A 20 -2.04 1.42 -10.92
N ILE A 21 -2.51 0.66 -9.94
CA ILE A 21 -3.02 -0.68 -10.18
C ILE A 21 -4.39 -0.63 -10.85
N TRP A 22 -5.34 0.11 -10.29
CA TRP A 22 -6.75 0.00 -10.68
C TRP A 22 -7.24 1.08 -11.63
N VAL A 23 -6.54 2.22 -11.71
CA VAL A 23 -6.97 3.33 -12.57
C VAL A 23 -6.03 3.52 -13.75
N PHE A 24 -4.73 3.64 -13.48
CA PHE A 24 -3.75 3.91 -14.53
C PHE A 24 -3.19 2.66 -15.18
N GLN A 25 -3.36 1.50 -14.55
CA GLN A 25 -2.90 0.21 -15.05
C GLN A 25 -1.42 0.25 -15.45
N ASP A 26 -0.61 0.85 -14.57
CA ASP A 26 0.82 0.98 -14.78
C ASP A 26 1.46 -0.41 -14.81
N THR A 27 2.23 -0.67 -15.88
CA THR A 27 2.87 -1.99 -16.04
C THR A 27 3.83 -2.32 -14.91
N HIS A 28 4.41 -1.32 -14.25
CA HIS A 28 5.29 -1.55 -13.12
C HIS A 28 4.56 -2.14 -11.90
N THR A 29 3.24 -2.03 -11.86
CA THR A 29 2.44 -2.58 -10.77
C THR A 29 1.85 -3.96 -11.10
N ALA A 30 2.11 -4.49 -12.28
CA ALA A 30 1.50 -5.74 -12.72
C ALA A 30 1.83 -6.90 -11.77
N LEU A 31 3.10 -7.02 -11.36
CA LEU A 31 3.51 -8.08 -10.44
C LEU A 31 2.87 -7.92 -9.07
N LEU A 32 2.81 -6.68 -8.57
CA LEU A 32 2.16 -6.41 -7.30
C LEU A 32 0.69 -6.79 -7.35
N HIS A 33 0.00 -6.38 -8.42
CA HIS A 33 -1.41 -6.71 -8.61
C HIS A 33 -1.62 -8.22 -8.62
N GLU A 34 -0.78 -8.95 -9.34
CA GLU A 34 -0.84 -10.39 -9.42
C GLU A 34 -0.66 -11.03 -8.05
N HIS A 35 0.33 -10.58 -7.29
CA HIS A 35 0.59 -11.13 -5.95
C HIS A 35 -0.54 -10.84 -4.98
N LEU A 36 -1.17 -9.66 -5.08
CA LEU A 36 -2.34 -9.35 -4.26
C LEU A 36 -3.50 -10.28 -4.59
N ALA A 37 -3.77 -10.47 -5.88
CA ALA A 37 -4.87 -11.33 -6.35
C ALA A 37 -4.65 -12.79 -5.95
N GLN A 38 -3.41 -13.24 -5.94
CA GLN A 38 -3.04 -14.59 -5.55
C GLN A 38 -2.89 -14.75 -4.04
N GLN A 39 -3.13 -13.67 -3.29
CA GLN A 39 -3.00 -13.66 -1.83
C GLN A 39 -1.62 -14.10 -1.36
N ARG A 40 -0.59 -13.70 -2.07
CA ARG A 40 0.81 -13.99 -1.72
C ARG A 40 1.39 -12.95 -0.76
N LEU A 41 0.64 -11.89 -0.50
CA LEU A 41 1.03 -10.80 0.39
C LEU A 41 -0.07 -10.57 1.42
N ARG A 42 0.33 -10.08 2.59
CA ARG A 42 -0.61 -9.58 3.58
C ARG A 42 -0.63 -8.05 3.43
N TRP A 43 -1.59 -7.56 2.70
CA TRP A 43 -1.74 -6.12 2.48
C TRP A 43 -2.50 -5.52 3.65
N LEU A 44 -1.80 -4.72 4.44
CA LEU A 44 -2.36 -4.09 5.65
C LEU A 44 -2.86 -2.70 5.31
N ALA A 45 -4.05 -2.36 5.79
CA ALA A 45 -4.63 -1.06 5.55
C ALA A 45 -5.53 -0.66 6.72
N THR A 46 -5.71 0.64 6.90
CA THR A 46 -6.55 1.19 7.96
C THR A 46 -7.79 1.85 7.37
N SER A 47 -8.75 2.19 8.22
CA SER A 47 -9.95 2.87 7.76
C SER A 47 -9.64 4.26 7.18
N ALA A 48 -8.64 4.95 7.71
CA ALA A 48 -8.23 6.25 7.17
C ALA A 48 -7.71 6.12 5.73
N MET A 49 -6.97 5.05 5.45
CA MET A 49 -6.49 4.78 4.09
C MET A 49 -7.64 4.45 3.15
N ARG A 50 -8.62 3.71 3.64
CA ARG A 50 -9.81 3.37 2.87
C ARG A 50 -10.60 4.63 2.51
N GLU A 51 -10.80 5.51 3.47
CA GLU A 51 -11.50 6.77 3.22
C GLU A 51 -10.77 7.64 2.23
N GLU A 52 -9.45 7.70 2.31
CA GLU A 52 -8.67 8.48 1.36
C GLU A 52 -8.84 7.94 -0.05
N LEU A 53 -8.77 6.64 -0.24
CA LEU A 53 -8.97 6.04 -1.56
C LEU A 53 -10.34 6.39 -2.11
N TRP A 54 -11.40 6.25 -1.31
CA TRP A 54 -12.75 6.57 -1.72
C TRP A 54 -12.85 8.01 -2.21
N ARG A 55 -12.26 8.94 -1.45
CA ARG A 55 -12.26 10.37 -1.77
C ARG A 55 -11.53 10.65 -3.08
N VAL A 56 -10.35 10.04 -3.24
CA VAL A 56 -9.50 10.27 -4.40
C VAL A 56 -10.14 9.71 -5.68
N LEU A 57 -10.87 8.61 -5.58
CA LEU A 57 -11.55 8.02 -6.75
C LEU A 57 -12.60 8.94 -7.35
N ALA A 58 -13.07 9.93 -6.59
CA ALA A 58 -14.03 10.93 -7.08
C ALA A 58 -13.36 12.19 -7.61
N TYR A 59 -12.04 12.29 -7.58
CA TYR A 59 -11.35 13.49 -8.07
C TYR A 59 -11.55 13.68 -9.57
N PRO A 60 -11.63 14.95 -10.02
CA PRO A 60 -11.92 15.25 -11.44
C PRO A 60 -10.97 14.63 -12.45
N HIS A 61 -9.73 14.34 -12.06
CA HIS A 61 -8.76 13.71 -12.97
C HIS A 61 -8.71 12.20 -12.83
N ILE A 62 -9.44 11.63 -11.89
CA ILE A 62 -9.46 10.19 -11.66
C ILE A 62 -10.77 9.57 -12.17
N GLU A 63 -11.90 10.14 -11.79
CA GLU A 63 -13.20 9.59 -12.14
C GLU A 63 -13.39 9.32 -13.64
N PRO A 64 -13.01 10.26 -14.56
CA PRO A 64 -13.18 9.97 -15.98
C PRO A 64 -12.32 8.81 -16.48
N ARG A 65 -11.17 8.58 -15.86
CA ARG A 65 -10.30 7.47 -16.27
C ARG A 65 -10.89 6.14 -15.87
N LEU A 66 -11.54 6.08 -14.71
CA LEU A 66 -12.28 4.89 -14.29
C LEU A 66 -13.42 4.59 -15.28
N ALA A 67 -14.16 5.63 -15.66
CA ALA A 67 -15.27 5.48 -16.60
C ALA A 67 -14.80 4.91 -17.92
N LYS A 68 -13.63 5.33 -18.42
CA LYS A 68 -13.06 4.81 -19.66
C LYS A 68 -12.75 3.31 -19.57
N LEU A 69 -12.48 2.82 -18.38
CA LEU A 69 -12.21 1.41 -18.16
C LEU A 69 -13.50 0.62 -17.87
N SER A 70 -14.65 1.27 -17.98
CA SER A 70 -15.93 0.70 -17.59
C SER A 70 -15.89 0.16 -16.16
N ARG A 71 -15.21 0.90 -15.30
CA ARG A 71 -14.97 0.50 -13.90
C ARG A 71 -15.56 1.57 -12.98
N SER A 72 -16.13 1.14 -11.87
CA SER A 72 -16.70 2.05 -10.89
C SER A 72 -15.78 2.18 -9.67
N ALA A 73 -15.95 3.27 -8.92
CA ALA A 73 -15.27 3.43 -7.65
C ALA A 73 -15.63 2.30 -6.69
N GLU A 74 -16.90 1.87 -6.71
CA GLU A 74 -17.36 0.76 -5.87
C GLU A 74 -16.62 -0.53 -6.16
N GLU A 75 -16.30 -0.79 -7.43
CA GLU A 75 -15.54 -1.98 -7.81
C GLU A 75 -14.12 -1.94 -7.24
N VAL A 76 -13.49 -0.77 -7.28
CA VAL A 76 -12.16 -0.60 -6.70
C VAL A 76 -12.21 -0.81 -5.19
N MET A 77 -13.22 -0.23 -4.54
CA MET A 77 -13.37 -0.38 -3.09
C MET A 77 -13.66 -1.83 -2.70
N ALA A 78 -14.39 -2.57 -3.53
CA ALA A 78 -14.65 -3.98 -3.29
C ALA A 78 -13.34 -4.78 -3.35
N ALA A 79 -12.46 -4.48 -4.29
CA ALA A 79 -11.15 -5.12 -4.37
C ALA A 79 -10.30 -4.79 -3.14
N PHE A 80 -10.33 -3.52 -2.72
CA PHE A 80 -9.65 -3.09 -1.51
C PHE A 80 -10.11 -3.93 -0.30
N ASP A 81 -11.42 -4.02 -0.13
CA ASP A 81 -11.98 -4.76 1.01
C ASP A 81 -11.70 -6.26 0.95
N ARG A 82 -11.67 -6.82 -0.26
CA ARG A 82 -11.44 -8.26 -0.43
C ARG A 82 -10.00 -8.64 -0.14
N TRP A 83 -9.05 -7.83 -0.58
CA TRP A 83 -7.64 -8.21 -0.59
C TRP A 83 -6.82 -7.58 0.53
N SER A 84 -7.31 -6.54 1.18
CA SER A 84 -6.60 -5.94 2.30
C SER A 84 -7.04 -6.56 3.63
N LEU A 85 -6.15 -6.44 4.61
CA LEU A 85 -6.41 -6.85 5.99
C LEU A 85 -6.55 -5.58 6.81
N SER A 86 -7.74 -5.35 7.33
CA SER A 86 -8.03 -4.15 8.12
C SER A 86 -7.25 -4.16 9.43
N GLN A 87 -6.60 -3.05 9.72
CA GLN A 87 -5.82 -2.86 10.92
C GLN A 87 -6.27 -1.58 11.63
N PRO A 88 -6.16 -1.53 12.97
CA PRO A 88 -6.39 -0.26 13.66
C PRO A 88 -5.34 0.77 13.26
N GLU A 89 -5.67 2.05 13.44
CA GLU A 89 -4.72 3.12 13.18
C GLU A 89 -3.49 2.93 14.06
N ALA A 90 -2.31 3.01 13.46
CA ALA A 90 -1.07 2.76 14.15
C ALA A 90 -0.60 4.00 14.91
N PRO A 91 0.14 3.82 16.02
CA PRO A 91 0.75 4.97 16.70
C PRO A 91 1.78 5.63 15.81
N ARG A 92 2.04 6.91 16.06
CA ARG A 92 2.97 7.67 15.25
C ARG A 92 4.39 7.09 15.35
N ALA A 93 5.01 6.89 14.19
CA ALA A 93 6.38 6.43 14.11
C ALA A 93 7.36 7.54 14.58
N PRO A 94 8.59 7.15 14.99
CA PRO A 94 9.59 8.15 15.43
C PRO A 94 10.03 9.11 14.33
N TYR A 95 9.88 8.74 13.07
CA TYR A 95 10.23 9.62 11.96
C TYR A 95 8.97 10.19 11.34
N VAL A 96 8.94 11.51 11.19
CA VAL A 96 7.78 12.24 10.73
C VAL A 96 7.96 12.62 9.26
N CYS A 97 6.96 12.28 8.44
CA CYS A 97 6.94 12.65 7.04
C CYS A 97 6.57 14.13 6.91
N LYS A 98 7.19 14.80 5.95
CA LYS A 98 6.88 16.20 5.68
C LYS A 98 5.44 16.36 5.22
N ASP A 99 4.92 15.40 4.49
CA ASP A 99 3.52 15.39 4.08
C ASP A 99 2.71 14.62 5.11
N ALA A 100 1.85 15.33 5.83
CA ALA A 100 1.04 14.74 6.89
C ALA A 100 0.09 13.65 6.38
N ASP A 101 -0.35 13.77 5.13
CA ASP A 101 -1.26 12.77 4.55
C ASP A 101 -0.58 11.42 4.33
N ASP A 102 0.75 11.40 4.24
CA ASP A 102 1.49 10.17 4.02
C ASP A 102 1.93 9.50 5.33
N GLN A 103 1.81 10.21 6.44
CA GLN A 103 2.29 9.71 7.73
C GLN A 103 1.65 8.38 8.12
N LYS A 104 0.36 8.21 7.86
CA LYS A 104 -0.35 7.00 8.24
C LYS A 104 0.25 5.74 7.60
N PHE A 105 0.76 5.86 6.38
CA PHE A 105 1.41 4.72 5.70
C PHE A 105 2.70 4.34 6.40
N ILE A 106 3.48 5.34 6.79
CA ILE A 106 4.73 5.13 7.52
C ILE A 106 4.44 4.50 8.88
N ASP A 107 3.47 5.05 9.60
CA ASP A 107 3.13 4.57 10.94
C ASP A 107 2.72 3.09 10.92
N LEU A 108 1.89 2.72 9.96
CA LEU A 108 1.44 1.33 9.84
C LEU A 108 2.60 0.42 9.46
N ALA A 109 3.42 0.84 8.50
CA ALA A 109 4.56 0.04 8.05
C ALA A 109 5.55 -0.20 9.20
N VAL A 110 5.80 0.83 10.02
CA VAL A 110 6.72 0.71 11.16
C VAL A 110 6.16 -0.26 12.20
N THR A 111 4.88 -0.13 12.51
CA THR A 111 4.25 -1.00 13.52
C THR A 111 4.35 -2.47 13.15
N HIS A 112 4.24 -2.80 11.88
CA HIS A 112 4.22 -4.19 11.40
C HIS A 112 5.52 -4.60 10.71
N ARG A 113 6.50 -3.71 10.61
CA ARG A 113 7.74 -3.93 9.87
C ARG A 113 7.44 -4.40 8.45
N ALA A 114 6.46 -3.75 7.84
CA ALA A 114 5.98 -4.10 6.52
C ALA A 114 6.82 -3.44 5.43
N LEU A 115 6.79 -4.04 4.23
CA LEU A 115 7.32 -3.37 3.04
C LEU A 115 6.39 -2.20 2.72
N LEU A 116 6.94 -1.00 2.58
CA LEU A 116 6.17 0.19 2.22
C LEU A 116 6.42 0.53 0.76
N VAL A 117 5.38 0.47 -0.05
CA VAL A 117 5.46 0.82 -1.47
C VAL A 117 4.86 2.20 -1.65
N SER A 118 5.68 3.16 -2.06
CA SER A 118 5.26 4.55 -2.26
C SER A 118 6.16 5.22 -3.27
N LYS A 119 5.57 6.06 -4.12
CA LYS A 119 6.31 6.87 -5.07
C LYS A 119 6.50 8.30 -4.57
N ASP A 120 5.96 8.62 -3.41
CA ASP A 120 6.04 9.96 -2.86
C ASP A 120 7.45 10.28 -2.39
N ARG A 121 7.99 11.40 -2.86
CA ARG A 121 9.35 11.81 -2.51
C ARG A 121 9.53 12.04 -1.02
N GLN A 122 8.52 12.52 -0.33
CA GLN A 122 8.61 12.79 1.09
C GLN A 122 8.72 11.49 1.89
N VAL A 123 8.11 10.42 1.40
CA VAL A 123 8.26 9.09 1.99
C VAL A 123 9.63 8.52 1.64
N LEU A 124 10.01 8.60 0.37
CA LEU A 124 11.28 8.03 -0.10
C LEU A 124 12.50 8.67 0.58
N ARG A 125 12.39 9.93 1.00
CA ARG A 125 13.46 10.59 1.76
C ARG A 125 13.77 9.91 3.08
N LEU A 126 12.82 9.15 3.62
CA LEU A 126 12.98 8.48 4.90
C LEU A 126 13.49 7.05 4.77
N THR A 127 13.84 6.61 3.55
CA THR A 127 14.22 5.22 3.27
C THR A 127 15.28 4.69 4.25
N HIS A 128 16.37 5.44 4.43
CA HIS A 128 17.46 4.97 5.31
C HIS A 128 17.06 4.96 6.77
N ARG A 129 16.29 5.95 7.19
CA ARG A 129 15.82 6.02 8.58
C ARG A 129 14.86 4.90 8.89
N LEU A 130 13.95 4.63 7.96
CA LEU A 130 12.95 3.56 8.15
C LEU A 130 13.59 2.18 8.11
N ALA A 131 14.67 2.02 7.34
CA ALA A 131 15.41 0.76 7.33
C ALA A 131 15.93 0.39 8.71
N ARG A 132 16.29 1.38 9.53
CA ARG A 132 16.72 1.15 10.90
C ARG A 132 15.63 0.58 11.79
N LEU A 133 14.38 0.78 11.38
CA LEU A 133 13.22 0.26 12.11
C LEU A 133 12.69 -1.04 11.50
N GLY A 134 13.41 -1.60 10.54
CA GLY A 134 13.01 -2.86 9.88
C GLY A 134 12.03 -2.65 8.74
N VAL A 135 11.90 -1.43 8.22
CA VAL A 135 10.98 -1.12 7.15
C VAL A 135 11.75 -0.88 5.86
N VAL A 136 11.46 -1.69 4.84
CA VAL A 136 11.99 -1.48 3.49
C VAL A 136 11.00 -0.61 2.74
N VAL A 137 11.50 0.47 2.12
CA VAL A 137 10.69 1.37 1.31
C VAL A 137 11.11 1.21 -0.14
N THR A 138 10.15 1.05 -1.04
CA THR A 138 10.43 0.98 -2.47
C THR A 138 9.38 1.74 -3.26
N SER A 139 9.80 2.32 -4.38
CA SER A 139 8.88 2.94 -5.32
C SER A 139 8.40 1.95 -6.39
N ASP A 140 9.07 0.81 -6.50
CA ASP A 140 8.73 -0.21 -7.50
C ASP A 140 8.79 -1.58 -6.83
N TYR A 141 7.62 -2.18 -6.63
CA TYR A 141 7.52 -3.49 -5.99
C TYR A 141 8.32 -4.56 -6.73
N SER A 142 8.37 -4.49 -8.07
CA SER A 142 9.07 -5.50 -8.86
C SER A 142 10.58 -5.48 -8.60
N GLN A 143 11.10 -4.38 -8.05
CA GLN A 143 12.51 -4.24 -7.72
C GLN A 143 12.77 -4.41 -6.22
N ALA A 144 11.74 -4.73 -5.44
CA ALA A 144 11.91 -4.86 -3.99
C ALA A 144 12.76 -6.09 -3.66
N PRO A 145 13.59 -6.01 -2.59
CA PRO A 145 14.35 -7.18 -2.15
C PRO A 145 13.41 -8.30 -1.79
N SER A 146 13.82 -9.52 -2.09
CA SER A 146 13.07 -10.69 -1.71
C SER A 146 13.16 -10.86 -0.20
N ASN A 147 12.00 -10.89 0.47
CA ASN A 147 11.95 -11.12 1.90
C ASN A 147 11.79 -12.60 2.20
N GLY A 148 12.37 -13.00 3.28
CA GLY A 148 12.17 -14.36 3.76
C GLY A 148 12.92 -15.41 2.99
N THR A 149 13.58 -15.03 1.96
CA THR A 149 14.51 -15.94 1.38
C THR A 149 15.73 -15.95 2.18
N GLY A 150 15.56 -15.10 3.03
CA GLY A 150 16.80 -15.12 3.70
C GLY A 150 17.40 -15.52 2.58
#